data_a336b4c0672622f3dd81142b5b91867a
#
_entry.id   a336b4c0672622f3dd81142b5b91867a
#
_cell.length_a   1.000
_cell.length_b   1.000
_cell.length_c   1.000
_cell.angle_alpha   90.00
_cell.angle_beta   90.00
_cell.angle_gamma   90.00
#
_symmetry.space_group_name_H-M   'P 1'
#
loop_
_entity.id
_entity.type
_entity.pdbx_description
1 polymer ?
#
loop_
_entity_poly.entity_id
_entity_poly.type
_entity_poly.pdbx_seq_one_letter_code
_entity_poly.pdbx_strand_id
1 'polypeptide(L)'
;GAAEDIGAAVEAVFTEAALSSTRYVVEQVERFCADNGTKLMFVLSYRQANICSALAGGERLDQEFVDWLKRRPHPVVDMCESFKTEFEHSTLDLDTFVNRYYNSHHTPLGNVFAAWAMMDEVVSLLDPRPLNYQPGVGI
;
A
#
# COMPACT_ATOMS: atom_id res chain seq x y z
N GLY A 1 -17.28 -17.58 23.81
CA GLY A 1 -18.64 -17.43 24.40
C GLY A 1 -19.38 -16.23 23.83
N ALA A 2 -20.66 -16.01 24.23
CA ALA A 2 -21.53 -14.97 23.64
C ALA A 2 -20.94 -13.53 23.66
N ALA A 3 -20.09 -13.18 24.62
CA ALA A 3 -19.43 -11.88 24.68
C ALA A 3 -18.31 -11.72 23.62
N GLU A 4 -17.61 -12.78 23.29
CA GLU A 4 -16.59 -12.81 22.23
C GLU A 4 -17.25 -12.73 20.84
N ASP A 5 -18.39 -13.37 20.65
CA ASP A 5 -19.20 -13.29 19.43
C ASP A 5 -19.72 -11.85 19.18
N ILE A 6 -20.14 -11.16 20.25
CA ILE A 6 -20.57 -9.75 20.14
C ILE A 6 -19.40 -8.85 19.78
N GLY A 7 -18.24 -9.05 20.40
CA GLY A 7 -17.01 -8.30 20.08
C GLY A 7 -16.61 -8.43 18.60
N ALA A 8 -16.56 -9.65 18.10
CA ALA A 8 -16.23 -9.92 16.70
C ALA A 8 -17.26 -9.32 15.72
N ALA A 9 -18.55 -9.40 16.04
CA ALA A 9 -19.60 -8.80 15.23
C ALA A 9 -19.52 -7.27 15.18
N VAL A 10 -19.20 -6.63 16.30
CA VAL A 10 -19.00 -5.18 16.39
C VAL A 10 -17.78 -4.76 15.55
N GLU A 11 -16.67 -5.46 15.68
CA GLU A 11 -15.45 -5.20 14.89
C GLU A 11 -15.70 -5.34 13.37
N ALA A 12 -16.44 -6.37 12.96
CA ALA A 12 -16.82 -6.58 11.57
C ALA A 12 -17.64 -5.41 11.02
N VAL A 13 -18.64 -4.91 11.78
CA VAL A 13 -19.46 -3.76 11.39
C VAL A 13 -18.62 -2.49 11.28
N PHE A 14 -17.71 -2.23 12.22
CA PHE A 14 -16.82 -1.08 12.14
C PHE A 14 -15.85 -1.16 10.95
N THR A 15 -15.31 -2.34 10.68
CA THR A 15 -14.42 -2.57 9.53
C THR A 15 -15.17 -2.32 8.22
N GLU A 16 -16.38 -2.87 8.06
CA GLU A 16 -17.21 -2.66 6.87
C GLU A 16 -17.55 -1.17 6.68
N ALA A 17 -17.96 -0.48 7.75
CA ALA A 17 -18.25 0.95 7.70
C ALA A 17 -17.01 1.78 7.31
N ALA A 18 -15.84 1.44 7.85
CA ALA A 18 -14.59 2.10 7.53
C ALA A 18 -14.20 1.88 6.06
N LEU A 19 -14.28 0.65 5.56
CA LEU A 19 -13.96 0.32 4.17
C LEU A 19 -14.96 0.96 3.19
N SER A 20 -16.25 0.99 3.53
CA SER A 20 -17.28 1.68 2.75
C SER A 20 -17.00 3.19 2.66
N SER A 21 -16.67 3.81 3.79
CA SER A 21 -16.29 5.23 3.83
C SER A 21 -15.03 5.50 3.02
N THR A 22 -14.06 4.59 3.07
CA THR A 22 -12.82 4.70 2.29
C THR A 22 -13.09 4.60 0.79
N ARG A 23 -13.99 3.71 0.36
CA ARG A 23 -14.42 3.62 -1.05
C ARG A 23 -15.01 4.96 -1.53
N TYR A 24 -15.87 5.56 -0.73
CA TYR A 24 -16.43 6.89 -1.05
C TYR A 24 -15.34 7.95 -1.20
N VAL A 25 -14.37 7.98 -0.29
CA VAL A 25 -13.24 8.94 -0.36
C VAL A 25 -12.42 8.72 -1.63
N VAL A 26 -12.11 7.46 -1.97
CA VAL A 26 -11.39 7.11 -3.21
C VAL A 26 -12.14 7.66 -4.43
N GLU A 27 -13.45 7.45 -4.52
CA GLU A 27 -14.26 7.96 -5.63
C GLU A 27 -14.29 9.49 -5.72
N GLN A 28 -14.27 10.20 -4.58
CA GLN A 28 -14.15 11.67 -4.58
C GLN A 28 -12.77 12.12 -5.07
N VAL A 29 -11.70 11.45 -4.62
CA VAL A 29 -10.33 11.75 -5.06
C VAL A 29 -10.18 11.50 -6.57
N GLU A 30 -10.72 10.41 -7.09
CA GLU A 30 -10.70 10.11 -8.53
C GLU A 30 -11.40 11.22 -9.34
N ARG A 31 -12.59 11.65 -8.91
CA ARG A 31 -13.30 12.76 -9.56
C ARG A 31 -12.49 14.04 -9.53
N PHE A 32 -11.96 14.40 -8.36
CA PHE A 32 -11.11 15.59 -8.22
C PHE A 32 -9.90 15.54 -9.14
N CYS A 33 -9.20 14.40 -9.20
CA CYS A 33 -8.04 14.25 -10.07
C CYS A 33 -8.41 14.33 -11.56
N ALA A 34 -9.53 13.72 -11.95
CA ALA A 34 -10.03 13.79 -13.31
C ALA A 34 -10.38 15.23 -13.71
N ASP A 35 -11.10 15.96 -12.86
CA ASP A 35 -11.51 17.35 -13.11
C ASP A 35 -10.33 18.31 -13.21
N ASN A 36 -9.20 17.98 -12.55
CA ASN A 36 -8.00 18.82 -12.52
C ASN A 36 -6.85 18.29 -13.41
N GLY A 37 -7.07 17.23 -14.17
CA GLY A 37 -6.02 16.63 -15.02
C GLY A 37 -4.84 16.09 -14.22
N THR A 38 -5.05 15.67 -12.98
CA THR A 38 -4.02 15.18 -12.06
C THR A 38 -3.90 13.66 -12.19
N LYS A 39 -2.67 13.18 -12.32
CA LYS A 39 -2.40 11.74 -12.28
C LYS A 39 -2.56 11.21 -10.85
N LEU A 40 -3.13 10.02 -10.73
CA LEU A 40 -3.45 9.39 -9.44
C LEU A 40 -2.87 7.99 -9.36
N MET A 41 -2.28 7.65 -8.23
CA MET A 41 -1.97 6.29 -7.82
C MET A 41 -2.33 6.09 -6.35
N PHE A 42 -2.55 4.87 -5.95
CA PHE A 42 -2.85 4.52 -4.58
C PHE A 42 -1.71 3.70 -3.97
N VAL A 43 -1.40 3.98 -2.71
CA VAL A 43 -0.46 3.19 -1.92
C VAL A 43 -1.17 2.70 -0.68
N LEU A 44 -1.28 1.39 -0.54
CA LEU A 44 -1.84 0.75 0.65
C LEU A 44 -0.73 0.51 1.66
N SER A 45 -0.71 1.32 2.72
CA SER A 45 0.24 1.20 3.83
C SER A 45 -0.41 0.60 5.04
N TYR A 46 0.33 -0.22 5.79
CA TYR A 46 -0.18 -1.01 6.90
C TYR A 46 0.61 -0.77 8.18
N ARG A 47 -0.04 -1.03 9.31
CA ARG A 47 0.63 -1.08 10.60
C ARG A 47 1.49 -2.35 10.70
N GLN A 48 2.53 -2.30 11.53
CA GLN A 48 3.39 -3.44 11.80
C GLN A 48 2.62 -4.73 12.10
N ALA A 49 1.59 -4.65 12.95
CA ALA A 49 0.78 -5.81 13.32
C ALA A 49 0.06 -6.46 12.13
N ASN A 50 -0.42 -5.65 11.16
CA ASN A 50 -1.07 -6.17 9.96
C ASN A 50 -0.07 -6.90 9.06
N ILE A 51 1.14 -6.35 8.91
CA ILE A 51 2.22 -6.99 8.15
C ILE A 51 2.64 -8.30 8.83
N CYS A 52 2.87 -8.31 10.15
CA CYS A 52 3.16 -9.54 10.89
C CYS A 52 2.10 -10.61 10.68
N SER A 53 0.81 -10.25 10.81
CA SER A 53 -0.30 -11.19 10.59
C SER A 53 -0.30 -11.76 9.17
N ALA A 54 -0.16 -10.90 8.17
CA ALA A 54 -0.16 -11.30 6.78
C ALA A 54 1.02 -12.22 6.42
N LEU A 55 2.22 -11.92 6.93
CA LEU A 55 3.41 -12.75 6.71
C LEU A 55 3.35 -14.09 7.46
N ALA A 56 2.63 -14.15 8.58
CA ALA A 56 2.35 -15.39 9.31
C ALA A 56 1.23 -16.24 8.66
N GLY A 57 0.69 -15.83 7.53
CA GLY A 57 -0.41 -16.53 6.84
C GLY A 57 -1.79 -16.20 7.40
N GLY A 58 -1.92 -15.12 8.16
CA GLY A 58 -3.22 -14.66 8.67
C GLY A 58 -4.12 -14.13 7.55
N GLU A 59 -5.42 -14.18 7.79
CA GLU A 59 -6.43 -13.67 6.87
C GLU A 59 -6.34 -12.14 6.75
N ARG A 60 -6.60 -11.66 5.55
CA ARG A 60 -6.55 -10.27 5.20
C ARG A 60 -7.96 -9.66 5.23
N LEU A 61 -8.24 -8.85 6.27
CA LEU A 61 -9.58 -8.28 6.48
C LEU A 61 -10.01 -7.25 5.41
N ASP A 62 -9.05 -6.67 4.69
CA ASP A 62 -9.29 -5.68 3.65
C ASP A 62 -9.24 -6.25 2.22
N GLN A 63 -9.21 -7.56 2.04
CA GLN A 63 -9.03 -8.19 0.72
C GLN A 63 -10.06 -7.72 -0.30
N GLU A 64 -11.33 -7.66 0.07
CA GLU A 64 -12.39 -7.18 -0.85
C GLU A 64 -12.18 -5.72 -1.28
N PHE A 65 -11.71 -4.87 -0.37
CA PHE A 65 -11.38 -3.49 -0.68
C PHE A 65 -10.20 -3.41 -1.65
N VAL A 66 -9.15 -4.20 -1.40
CA VAL A 66 -7.98 -4.26 -2.28
C VAL A 66 -8.36 -4.73 -3.68
N ASP A 67 -9.17 -5.78 -3.78
CA ASP A 67 -9.65 -6.29 -5.06
C ASP A 67 -10.52 -5.26 -5.79
N TRP A 68 -11.36 -4.54 -5.05
CA TRP A 68 -12.14 -3.45 -5.60
C TRP A 68 -11.24 -2.32 -6.11
N LEU A 69 -10.21 -1.93 -5.35
CA LEU A 69 -9.29 -0.86 -5.70
C LEU A 69 -8.45 -1.23 -6.93
N LYS A 70 -7.95 -2.47 -7.01
CA LYS A 70 -7.17 -2.98 -8.14
C LYS A 70 -7.96 -3.07 -9.46
N ARG A 71 -9.29 -3.04 -9.41
CA ARG A 71 -10.14 -2.94 -10.62
C ARG A 71 -10.31 -1.51 -11.12
N ARG A 72 -9.81 -0.51 -10.40
CA ARG A 72 -9.85 0.90 -10.82
C ARG A 72 -8.74 1.19 -11.85
N PRO A 73 -8.91 2.24 -12.69
CA PRO A 73 -7.95 2.55 -13.75
C PRO A 73 -6.68 3.27 -13.26
N HIS A 74 -6.29 3.06 -12.02
CA HIS A 74 -5.15 3.72 -11.40
C HIS A 74 -4.15 2.69 -10.87
N PRO A 75 -2.84 2.97 -10.91
CA PRO A 75 -1.84 2.13 -10.27
C PRO A 75 -2.11 1.97 -8.78
N VAL A 76 -1.91 0.77 -8.27
CA VAL A 76 -2.06 0.43 -6.84
C VAL A 76 -0.81 -0.28 -6.38
N VAL A 77 -0.09 0.32 -5.44
CA VAL A 77 1.01 -0.33 -4.73
C VAL A 77 0.50 -0.86 -3.41
N ASP A 78 0.51 -2.17 -3.28
CA ASP A 78 0.10 -2.86 -2.08
C ASP A 78 1.33 -3.26 -1.26
N MET A 79 1.63 -2.48 -0.21
CA MET A 79 2.80 -2.74 0.63
C MET A 79 2.76 -4.10 1.32
N CYS A 80 1.59 -4.67 1.57
CA CYS A 80 1.49 -6.01 2.12
C CYS A 80 2.06 -7.06 1.14
N GLU A 81 1.73 -6.97 -0.13
CA GLU A 81 2.30 -7.85 -1.17
C GLU A 81 3.80 -7.60 -1.38
N SER A 82 4.22 -6.33 -1.33
CA SER A 82 5.66 -5.98 -1.41
C SER A 82 6.45 -6.62 -0.25
N PHE A 83 5.92 -6.56 0.97
CA PHE A 83 6.56 -7.21 2.13
C PHE A 83 6.54 -8.74 2.03
N LYS A 84 5.48 -9.35 1.49
CA LYS A 84 5.45 -10.80 1.27
C LYS A 84 6.56 -11.23 0.31
N THR A 85 6.65 -10.57 -0.83
CA THR A 85 7.68 -10.85 -1.84
C THR A 85 9.09 -10.69 -1.25
N GLU A 86 9.34 -9.64 -0.48
CA GLU A 86 10.63 -9.42 0.16
C GLU A 86 10.94 -10.48 1.22
N PHE A 87 9.94 -10.89 2.01
CA PHE A 87 10.09 -11.92 3.03
C PHE A 87 10.37 -13.29 2.44
N GLU A 88 9.74 -13.66 1.33
CA GLU A 88 9.98 -14.92 0.62
C GLU A 88 11.43 -15.08 0.15
N HIS A 89 12.12 -13.97 -0.10
CA HIS A 89 13.54 -13.96 -0.47
C HIS A 89 14.48 -13.77 0.73
N SER A 90 13.92 -13.61 1.94
CA SER A 90 14.69 -13.40 3.17
C SER A 90 15.04 -14.73 3.83
N THR A 91 16.19 -14.75 4.50
CA THR A 91 16.60 -15.86 5.39
C THR A 91 16.33 -15.56 6.87
N LEU A 92 15.69 -14.42 7.16
CA LEU A 92 15.42 -13.99 8.53
C LEU A 92 14.10 -14.63 9.03
N ASP A 93 14.03 -14.82 10.34
CA ASP A 93 12.75 -15.10 11.00
C ASP A 93 11.83 -13.88 10.91
N LEU A 94 10.53 -14.10 11.10
CA LEU A 94 9.51 -13.09 10.95
C LEU A 94 9.75 -11.84 11.81
N ASP A 95 10.07 -12.04 13.07
CA ASP A 95 10.25 -10.93 14.02
C ASP A 95 11.46 -10.08 13.65
N THR A 96 12.57 -10.72 13.35
CA THR A 96 13.81 -10.06 12.90
C THR A 96 13.56 -9.32 11.58
N PHE A 97 12.86 -9.95 10.64
CA PHE A 97 12.52 -9.34 9.36
C PHE A 97 11.68 -8.08 9.56
N VAL A 98 10.55 -8.17 10.27
CA VAL A 98 9.64 -7.04 10.45
C VAL A 98 10.29 -5.91 11.23
N ASN A 99 11.06 -6.20 12.27
CA ASN A 99 11.74 -5.19 13.06
C ASN A 99 12.85 -4.41 12.32
N ARG A 100 13.30 -4.89 11.16
CA ARG A 100 14.18 -4.08 10.28
C ARG A 100 13.46 -2.88 9.68
N TYR A 101 12.16 -3.05 9.37
CA TYR A 101 11.35 -2.06 8.65
C TYR A 101 10.45 -1.25 9.58
N TYR A 102 10.14 -1.80 10.77
CA TYR A 102 9.23 -1.19 11.73
C TYR A 102 9.84 -1.12 13.15
N ASN A 103 9.58 0.02 13.80
CA ASN A 103 9.74 0.21 15.23
C ASN A 103 8.58 1.11 15.68
N SER A 104 7.38 0.53 15.84
CA SER A 104 6.07 1.20 15.93
C SER A 104 5.70 2.04 14.69
N HIS A 105 6.67 2.68 14.07
CA HIS A 105 6.59 3.36 12.77
C HIS A 105 7.64 2.77 11.81
N HIS A 106 7.65 3.23 10.57
CA HIS A 106 8.72 2.83 9.64
C HIS A 106 10.08 3.28 10.17
N THR A 107 11.05 2.38 10.17
CA THR A 107 12.46 2.71 10.34
C THR A 107 12.97 3.48 9.11
N PRO A 108 14.16 4.08 9.13
CA PRO A 108 14.78 4.63 7.92
C PRO A 108 14.83 3.61 6.77
N LEU A 109 15.14 2.33 7.07
CA LEU A 109 15.12 1.26 6.08
C LEU A 109 13.70 0.97 5.57
N GLY A 110 12.70 1.00 6.44
CA GLY A 110 11.29 0.86 6.07
C GLY A 110 10.83 1.96 5.11
N ASN A 111 11.27 3.20 5.32
CA ASN A 111 10.97 4.30 4.41
C ASN A 111 11.67 4.12 3.05
N VAL A 112 12.93 3.67 3.04
CA VAL A 112 13.65 3.36 1.79
C VAL A 112 12.95 2.23 1.04
N PHE A 113 12.55 1.17 1.75
CA PHE A 113 11.81 0.05 1.15
C PHE A 113 10.49 0.50 0.54
N ALA A 114 9.71 1.32 1.26
CA ALA A 114 8.45 1.85 0.75
C ALA A 114 8.66 2.72 -0.50
N ALA A 115 9.67 3.58 -0.49
CA ALA A 115 10.01 4.40 -1.67
C ALA A 115 10.42 3.52 -2.86
N TRP A 116 11.21 2.48 -2.62
CA TRP A 116 11.64 1.55 -3.65
C TRP A 116 10.47 0.73 -4.22
N ALA A 117 9.58 0.24 -3.37
CA ALA A 117 8.38 -0.50 -3.80
C ALA A 117 7.43 0.34 -4.68
N MET A 118 7.43 1.67 -4.52
CA MET A 118 6.62 2.59 -5.32
C MET A 118 7.32 3.07 -6.60
N MET A 119 8.62 2.89 -6.72
CA MET A 119 9.46 3.58 -7.71
C MET A 119 9.01 3.31 -9.14
N ASP A 120 8.78 2.07 -9.51
CA ASP A 120 8.44 1.68 -10.87
C ASP A 120 7.08 2.25 -11.29
N GLU A 121 6.09 2.25 -10.38
CA GLU A 121 4.77 2.82 -10.64
C GLU A 121 4.83 4.35 -10.75
N VAL A 122 5.63 5.02 -9.90
CA VAL A 122 5.83 6.48 -9.98
C VAL A 122 6.51 6.85 -11.30
N VAL A 123 7.56 6.14 -11.69
CA VAL A 123 8.27 6.38 -12.95
C VAL A 123 7.35 6.15 -14.14
N SER A 124 6.59 5.05 -14.15
CA SER A 124 5.60 4.76 -15.20
C SER A 124 4.52 5.83 -15.27
N LEU A 125 3.97 6.24 -14.12
CA LEU A 125 2.92 7.24 -14.04
C LEU A 125 3.37 8.62 -14.51
N LEU A 126 4.56 9.05 -14.12
CA LEU A 126 5.09 10.36 -14.46
C LEU A 126 5.63 10.43 -15.89
N ASP A 127 6.03 9.29 -16.47
CA ASP A 127 6.69 9.22 -17.77
C ASP A 127 7.79 10.31 -17.91
N PRO A 128 8.78 10.34 -16.97
CA PRO A 128 9.80 11.37 -16.99
C PRO A 128 10.66 11.20 -18.24
N ARG A 129 10.48 12.11 -19.20
CA ARG A 129 11.37 12.13 -20.36
C ARG A 129 12.73 12.59 -19.89
N PRO A 130 13.81 11.86 -20.20
CA PRO A 130 15.15 12.34 -19.95
C PRO A 130 15.30 13.72 -20.62
N LEU A 131 15.88 14.67 -19.89
CA LEU A 131 16.25 15.96 -20.48
C LEU A 131 16.98 15.65 -21.79
N ASN A 132 16.46 16.14 -22.92
CA ASN A 132 17.09 15.93 -24.21
C ASN A 132 18.55 16.36 -24.07
N TYR A 133 19.45 15.39 -23.99
CA TYR A 133 20.85 15.66 -24.19
C TYR A 133 20.98 16.11 -25.67
N GLN A 134 21.02 17.39 -25.87
CA GLN A 134 21.38 17.95 -27.18
C GLN A 134 22.93 17.96 -27.26
N PRO A 135 23.54 17.02 -28.00
CA PRO A 135 24.97 17.11 -28.23
C PRO A 135 25.22 18.35 -29.08
N GLY A 136 25.83 19.37 -28.49
CA GLY A 136 26.28 20.52 -29.27
C GLY A 136 25.91 21.91 -28.76
N VAL A 137 25.19 22.07 -27.65
CA VAL A 137 25.13 23.36 -26.95
C VAL A 137 26.26 23.36 -25.91
N GLY A 138 27.49 23.57 -26.39
CA GLY A 138 28.64 23.82 -25.54
C GLY A 138 28.41 25.11 -24.75
N ILE A 139 28.73 25.06 -23.48
CA ILE A 139 28.91 26.20 -22.56
C ILE A 139 30.08 27.03 -23.06
#